data_5b72ff34e7788867567280f294e9ef3f
#
_entry.id   5b72ff34e7788867567280f294e9ef3f
#
_cell.length_a   1.000
_cell.length_b   1.000
_cell.length_c   1.000
_cell.angle_alpha   90.00
_cell.angle_beta   90.00
_cell.angle_gamma   90.00
#
_symmetry.space_group_name_H-M   'P 1'
#
loop_
_entity.id
_entity.type
_entity.pdbx_description
1 polymer ?
#
loop_
_entity_poly.entity_id
_entity_poly.type
_entity_poly.pdbx_seq_one_letter_code
_entity_poly.pdbx_strand_id
1 'polypeptide(L)'
;MYVINEYQLVTLSSDVYLTNFNIGAKIPNPKLAAILATLKQFKKLECTEQQLGDLAAQFQVDAAALKKVLIEQLNVLKPLLHQKIPLIYINSDDQLITSVLQETLDKEFNVQVVPENTQNFQRDSMVIFFRQNYSHAAFNTLYQNLAEDVYLITAGVLHKILIVDNLYFAGSGLPTHFSNLHQLMAYLNSDIPATKNNWLLFYRQLIKNSLDKFPDPEINSCQRAYIAYCIYRFASQYTNLWNSPTPLDQINCFWQADLTSFTIQSEAALHSPFSEHDMKLNLKNVKELEAV
;
A
#
# COMPACT_ATOMS: atom_id res chain seq x y z
N MET A 1 17.80 10.82 -1.55
CA MET A 1 18.05 9.39 -1.90
C MET A 1 16.96 8.92 -2.83
N TYR A 2 17.26 7.95 -3.70
CA TYR A 2 16.32 7.43 -4.70
C TYR A 2 16.32 5.92 -4.64
N VAL A 3 15.16 5.31 -4.91
CA VAL A 3 15.03 3.88 -5.22
C VAL A 3 15.28 3.70 -6.71
N ILE A 4 16.05 2.68 -7.04
CA ILE A 4 16.24 2.25 -8.43
C ILE A 4 15.13 1.22 -8.74
N ASN A 5 14.19 1.61 -9.57
CA ASN A 5 13.16 0.68 -10.05
C ASN A 5 13.79 -0.43 -10.91
N GLU A 6 13.18 -1.60 -10.90
CA GLU A 6 13.63 -2.68 -11.77
C GLU A 6 13.38 -2.34 -13.24
N TYR A 7 14.40 -2.54 -14.07
CA TYR A 7 14.32 -2.36 -15.51
C TYR A 7 15.27 -3.32 -16.25
N GLN A 8 15.01 -3.52 -17.52
CA GLN A 8 15.86 -4.28 -18.41
C GLN A 8 16.42 -3.40 -19.52
N LEU A 9 17.67 -3.66 -19.88
CA LEU A 9 18.28 -3.08 -21.07
C LEU A 9 18.41 -4.19 -22.12
N VAL A 10 17.85 -3.94 -23.28
CA VAL A 10 17.88 -4.87 -24.41
C VAL A 10 18.60 -4.20 -25.56
N THR A 11 19.62 -4.86 -26.08
CA THR A 11 20.32 -4.39 -27.29
C THR A 11 19.82 -5.16 -28.51
N LEU A 12 19.24 -4.44 -29.46
CA LEU A 12 18.80 -4.99 -30.75
C LEU A 12 19.59 -4.31 -31.85
N SER A 13 20.40 -5.10 -32.57
CA SER A 13 21.34 -4.60 -33.56
C SER A 13 22.33 -3.60 -32.94
N SER A 14 22.19 -2.31 -33.22
CA SER A 14 23.02 -1.25 -32.62
C SER A 14 22.25 -0.37 -31.60
N ASP A 15 20.98 -0.61 -31.44
CA ASP A 15 20.10 0.23 -30.64
C ASP A 15 19.89 -0.38 -29.23
N VAL A 16 19.92 0.48 -28.20
CA VAL A 16 19.64 0.11 -26.82
C VAL A 16 18.22 0.53 -26.47
N TYR A 17 17.48 -0.38 -25.88
CA TYR A 17 16.12 -0.16 -25.40
C TYR A 17 16.08 -0.42 -23.89
N LEU A 18 15.33 0.42 -23.19
CA LEU A 18 14.98 0.20 -21.79
C LEU A 18 13.52 -0.24 -21.71
N THR A 19 13.23 -1.23 -20.90
CA THR A 19 11.87 -1.61 -20.54
C THR A 19 11.74 -1.80 -19.04
N ASN A 20 10.67 -1.29 -18.48
CA ASN A 20 10.19 -1.56 -17.13
C ASN A 20 8.66 -1.74 -17.19
N PHE A 21 8.02 -1.96 -16.01
CA PHE A 21 6.57 -2.18 -15.96
C PHE A 21 5.72 -1.03 -16.53
N ASN A 22 6.27 0.18 -16.61
CA ASN A 22 5.53 1.37 -17.00
C ASN A 22 5.92 1.92 -18.37
N ILE A 23 7.15 1.65 -18.82
CA ILE A 23 7.72 2.34 -19.99
C ILE A 23 8.56 1.37 -20.81
N GLY A 24 8.44 1.49 -22.14
CA GLY A 24 9.39 0.98 -23.12
C GLY A 24 9.95 2.15 -23.92
N ALA A 25 11.26 2.37 -23.88
CA ALA A 25 11.90 3.51 -24.53
C ALA A 25 13.19 3.11 -25.27
N LYS A 26 13.41 3.68 -26.45
CA LYS A 26 14.71 3.63 -27.12
C LYS A 26 15.66 4.63 -26.47
N ILE A 27 16.88 4.23 -26.17
CA ILE A 27 17.92 5.06 -25.54
C ILE A 27 18.95 5.44 -26.61
N PRO A 28 18.77 6.57 -27.32
CA PRO A 28 19.67 6.94 -28.41
C PRO A 28 21.02 7.49 -27.92
N ASN A 29 21.09 7.94 -26.67
CA ASN A 29 22.30 8.52 -26.10
C ASN A 29 23.18 7.42 -25.48
N PRO A 30 24.38 7.13 -26.03
CA PRO A 30 25.26 6.10 -25.52
C PRO A 30 25.74 6.35 -24.09
N LYS A 31 25.91 7.62 -23.68
CA LYS A 31 26.27 7.97 -22.30
C LYS A 31 25.16 7.60 -21.34
N LEU A 32 23.89 7.86 -21.69
CA LEU A 32 22.74 7.48 -20.89
C LEU A 32 22.60 5.95 -20.78
N ALA A 33 22.83 5.22 -21.88
CA ALA A 33 22.84 3.76 -21.86
C ALA A 33 23.91 3.20 -20.91
N ALA A 34 25.12 3.79 -20.92
CA ALA A 34 26.20 3.41 -20.01
C ALA A 34 25.88 3.74 -18.54
N ILE A 35 25.27 4.88 -18.26
CA ILE A 35 24.80 5.25 -16.91
C ILE A 35 23.77 4.23 -16.42
N LEU A 36 22.80 3.88 -17.24
CA LEU A 36 21.78 2.88 -16.91
C LEU A 36 22.42 1.50 -16.64
N ALA A 37 23.39 1.08 -17.45
CA ALA A 37 24.12 -0.15 -17.22
C ALA A 37 24.90 -0.13 -15.89
N THR A 38 25.46 1.01 -15.51
CA THR A 38 26.16 1.21 -14.23
C THR A 38 25.21 1.17 -13.04
N LEU A 39 24.07 1.85 -13.12
CA LEU A 39 23.03 1.82 -12.08
C LEU A 39 22.52 0.41 -11.82
N LYS A 40 22.43 -0.42 -12.86
CA LYS A 40 22.01 -1.83 -12.72
C LYS A 40 23.00 -2.69 -11.94
N GLN A 41 24.27 -2.26 -11.84
CA GLN A 41 25.31 -2.96 -11.09
C GLN A 41 25.36 -2.58 -9.61
N PHE A 42 24.54 -1.63 -9.17
CA PHE A 42 24.51 -1.25 -7.77
C PHE A 42 24.02 -2.44 -6.92
N LYS A 43 24.79 -2.76 -5.88
CA LYS A 43 24.47 -3.88 -4.96
C LYS A 43 23.16 -3.66 -4.19
N LYS A 44 22.79 -2.40 -3.97
CA LYS A 44 21.53 -1.99 -3.37
C LYS A 44 20.73 -1.27 -4.44
N LEU A 45 19.43 -1.49 -4.44
CA LEU A 45 18.49 -0.78 -5.31
C LEU A 45 18.25 0.67 -4.83
N GLU A 46 19.32 1.33 -4.39
CA GLU A 46 19.34 2.69 -3.86
C GLU A 46 20.44 3.50 -4.52
N CYS A 47 20.14 4.78 -4.74
CA CYS A 47 21.09 5.75 -5.26
C CYS A 47 21.00 7.06 -4.46
N THR A 48 22.12 7.51 -3.93
CA THR A 48 22.18 8.81 -3.24
C THR A 48 22.29 9.96 -4.25
N GLU A 49 21.97 11.18 -3.82
CA GLU A 49 22.17 12.39 -4.62
C GLU A 49 23.66 12.53 -5.02
N GLN A 50 24.58 12.21 -4.09
CA GLN A 50 26.01 12.24 -4.35
C GLN A 50 26.42 11.22 -5.42
N GLN A 51 25.98 9.97 -5.30
CA GLN A 51 26.27 8.94 -6.31
C GLN A 51 25.73 9.30 -7.69
N LEU A 52 24.56 9.93 -7.74
CA LEU A 52 23.99 10.41 -9.00
C LEU A 52 24.84 11.56 -9.58
N GLY A 53 25.31 12.47 -8.73
CA GLY A 53 26.25 13.54 -9.10
C GLY A 53 27.60 13.00 -9.62
N ASP A 54 28.15 11.99 -8.95
CA ASP A 54 29.41 11.32 -9.35
C ASP A 54 29.26 10.63 -10.71
N LEU A 55 28.13 9.95 -10.94
CA LEU A 55 27.81 9.36 -12.25
C LEU A 55 27.67 10.43 -13.34
N ALA A 56 26.98 11.52 -13.05
CA ALA A 56 26.84 12.62 -14.00
C ALA A 56 28.21 13.21 -14.38
N ALA A 57 29.10 13.41 -13.41
CA ALA A 57 30.47 13.89 -13.63
C ALA A 57 31.30 12.90 -14.42
N GLN A 58 31.25 11.60 -14.08
CA GLN A 58 31.97 10.53 -14.76
C GLN A 58 31.64 10.46 -16.27
N PHE A 59 30.35 10.60 -16.59
CA PHE A 59 29.90 10.53 -17.98
C PHE A 59 29.79 11.91 -18.65
N GLN A 60 30.19 12.98 -17.98
CA GLN A 60 30.17 14.36 -18.47
C GLN A 60 28.76 14.76 -18.99
N VAL A 61 27.76 14.56 -18.15
CA VAL A 61 26.36 14.97 -18.40
C VAL A 61 25.92 15.92 -17.27
N ASP A 62 24.93 16.74 -17.57
CA ASP A 62 24.35 17.61 -16.55
C ASP A 62 23.55 16.78 -15.54
N ALA A 63 23.85 16.96 -14.24
CA ALA A 63 23.24 16.16 -13.18
C ALA A 63 21.74 16.43 -13.02
N ALA A 64 21.30 17.67 -13.23
CA ALA A 64 19.89 18.03 -13.11
C ALA A 64 19.08 17.46 -14.29
N ALA A 65 19.62 17.56 -15.50
CA ALA A 65 19.03 16.96 -16.68
C ALA A 65 18.97 15.43 -16.57
N LEU A 66 20.06 14.78 -16.10
CA LEU A 66 20.10 13.35 -15.86
C LEU A 66 19.03 12.91 -14.86
N LYS A 67 18.95 13.59 -13.74
CA LYS A 67 17.94 13.35 -12.71
C LYS A 67 16.52 13.43 -13.26
N LYS A 68 16.23 14.49 -14.01
CA LYS A 68 14.92 14.68 -14.64
C LYS A 68 14.57 13.53 -15.61
N VAL A 69 15.51 13.13 -16.44
CA VAL A 69 15.32 12.02 -17.40
C VAL A 69 15.06 10.70 -16.65
N LEU A 70 15.86 10.38 -15.64
CA LEU A 70 15.73 9.11 -14.91
C LEU A 70 14.46 9.04 -14.07
N ILE A 71 13.94 10.15 -13.54
CA ILE A 71 12.72 10.20 -12.73
C ILE A 71 11.49 10.34 -13.63
N GLU A 72 11.43 11.40 -14.44
CA GLU A 72 10.18 11.79 -15.12
C GLU A 72 9.97 11.04 -16.44
N GLN A 73 11.04 10.77 -17.21
CA GLN A 73 10.92 10.20 -18.53
C GLN A 73 11.06 8.68 -18.54
N LEU A 74 12.01 8.15 -17.77
CA LEU A 74 12.32 6.72 -17.79
C LEU A 74 11.78 5.95 -16.58
N ASN A 75 11.31 6.67 -15.56
CA ASN A 75 10.85 6.07 -14.30
C ASN A 75 11.82 5.01 -13.74
N VAL A 76 13.12 5.25 -13.89
CA VAL A 76 14.19 4.40 -13.37
C VAL A 76 14.52 4.75 -11.93
N LEU A 77 14.46 6.04 -11.58
CA LEU A 77 14.64 6.51 -10.22
C LEU A 77 13.33 7.04 -9.67
N LYS A 78 13.05 6.67 -8.43
CA LYS A 78 11.95 7.21 -7.65
C LYS A 78 12.51 7.88 -6.40
N PRO A 79 12.13 9.14 -6.10
CA PRO A 79 12.52 9.75 -4.83
C PRO A 79 12.12 8.87 -3.67
N LEU A 80 13.07 8.54 -2.82
CA LEU A 80 12.78 7.87 -1.57
C LEU A 80 12.27 8.93 -0.60
N LEU A 81 11.04 8.78 -0.13
CA LEU A 81 10.48 9.62 0.92
C LEU A 81 11.18 9.24 2.23
N HIS A 82 12.26 9.95 2.55
CA HIS A 82 13.09 9.70 3.73
C HIS A 82 12.57 10.39 4.96
N GLN A 83 11.31 10.38 5.21
CA GLN A 83 10.87 10.81 6.52
C GLN A 83 10.51 9.58 7.34
N LYS A 84 11.24 9.40 8.45
CA LYS A 84 10.75 8.58 9.55
C LYS A 84 9.35 9.07 9.84
N ILE A 85 8.37 8.17 9.80
CA ILE A 85 7.03 8.53 10.19
C ILE A 85 7.11 9.05 11.62
N PRO A 86 6.91 10.36 11.85
CA PRO A 86 7.18 10.96 13.16
C PRO A 86 6.14 10.54 14.19
N LEU A 87 4.96 10.12 13.74
CA LEU A 87 3.81 9.84 14.60
C LEU A 87 2.94 8.74 13.99
N ILE A 88 2.57 7.77 14.81
CA ILE A 88 1.61 6.73 14.46
C ILE A 88 0.35 6.91 15.32
N TYR A 89 -0.78 7.07 14.67
CA TYR A 89 -2.08 7.05 15.32
C TYR A 89 -2.67 5.63 15.31
N ILE A 90 -3.18 5.20 16.46
CA ILE A 90 -3.97 3.97 16.58
C ILE A 90 -5.42 4.36 16.84
N ASN A 91 -6.28 4.03 15.89
CA ASN A 91 -7.72 4.24 15.93
C ASN A 91 -8.43 2.88 15.85
N SER A 92 -8.82 2.32 16.98
CA SER A 92 -9.33 0.96 17.09
C SER A 92 -10.51 0.90 18.06
N ASP A 93 -11.48 0.03 17.78
CA ASP A 93 -12.62 -0.30 18.63
C ASP A 93 -12.35 -1.48 19.60
N ASP A 94 -11.15 -2.06 19.60
CA ASP A 94 -10.74 -3.12 20.52
C ASP A 94 -9.59 -2.68 21.42
N GLN A 95 -9.83 -2.67 22.72
CA GLN A 95 -8.89 -2.17 23.72
C GLN A 95 -7.64 -3.05 23.86
N LEU A 96 -7.76 -4.38 23.74
CA LEU A 96 -6.62 -5.29 23.86
C LEU A 96 -5.69 -5.15 22.64
N ILE A 97 -6.25 -5.11 21.45
CA ILE A 97 -5.47 -4.89 20.21
C ILE A 97 -4.77 -3.54 20.27
N THR A 98 -5.47 -2.49 20.70
CA THR A 98 -4.89 -1.15 20.91
C THR A 98 -3.69 -1.20 21.83
N SER A 99 -3.83 -1.84 23.01
CA SER A 99 -2.76 -1.91 24.01
C SER A 99 -1.54 -2.65 23.49
N VAL A 100 -1.73 -3.78 22.80
CA VAL A 100 -0.62 -4.57 22.24
C VAL A 100 0.09 -3.79 21.13
N LEU A 101 -0.65 -3.14 20.24
CA LEU A 101 -0.07 -2.31 19.18
C LEU A 101 0.70 -1.13 19.76
N GLN A 102 0.14 -0.44 20.75
CA GLN A 102 0.79 0.69 21.41
C GLN A 102 2.09 0.25 22.08
N GLU A 103 2.06 -0.77 22.94
CA GLU A 103 3.24 -1.27 23.65
C GLU A 103 4.36 -1.69 22.67
N THR A 104 3.98 -2.28 21.54
CA THR A 104 4.94 -2.79 20.57
C THR A 104 5.55 -1.67 19.72
N LEU A 105 4.74 -0.73 19.25
CA LEU A 105 5.18 0.37 18.37
C LEU A 105 5.88 1.50 19.14
N ASP A 106 5.51 1.75 20.40
CA ASP A 106 6.06 2.85 21.24
C ASP A 106 7.57 2.68 21.49
N LYS A 107 8.13 1.49 21.28
CA LYS A 107 9.56 1.24 21.41
C LYS A 107 10.39 1.94 20.31
N GLU A 108 9.79 2.21 19.17
CA GLU A 108 10.50 2.73 18.01
C GLU A 108 9.89 4.03 17.46
N PHE A 109 8.62 4.30 17.74
CA PHE A 109 7.84 5.40 17.19
C PHE A 109 7.15 6.19 18.29
N ASN A 110 6.80 7.45 17.99
CA ASN A 110 5.84 8.18 18.79
C ASN A 110 4.44 7.67 18.45
N VAL A 111 3.73 7.11 19.43
CA VAL A 111 2.41 6.49 19.22
C VAL A 111 1.35 7.25 19.99
N GLN A 112 0.23 7.52 19.36
CA GLN A 112 -0.92 8.16 19.96
C GLN A 112 -2.19 7.36 19.70
N VAL A 113 -2.83 6.91 20.77
CA VAL A 113 -4.17 6.30 20.71
C VAL A 113 -5.21 7.41 20.62
N VAL A 114 -6.11 7.30 19.66
CA VAL A 114 -7.14 8.30 19.40
C VAL A 114 -8.55 7.69 19.45
N PRO A 115 -9.57 8.49 19.84
CA PRO A 115 -10.96 8.05 19.81
C PRO A 115 -11.41 7.57 18.42
N GLU A 116 -12.38 6.66 18.42
CA GLU A 116 -12.91 6.05 17.19
C GLU A 116 -13.46 7.05 16.17
N ASN A 117 -14.00 8.16 16.64
CA ASN A 117 -14.59 9.23 15.83
C ASN A 117 -13.58 10.28 15.36
N THR A 118 -12.28 10.09 15.62
CA THR A 118 -11.23 11.02 15.18
C THR A 118 -11.14 10.98 13.65
N GLN A 119 -11.17 12.16 13.03
CA GLN A 119 -11.09 12.33 11.58
C GLN A 119 -9.90 13.19 11.14
N ASN A 120 -9.34 13.99 12.05
CA ASN A 120 -8.23 14.88 11.75
C ASN A 120 -6.93 14.30 12.28
N PHE A 121 -6.00 14.06 11.37
CA PHE A 121 -4.67 13.53 11.66
C PHE A 121 -3.60 14.52 11.21
N GLN A 122 -2.48 14.53 11.90
CA GLN A 122 -1.36 15.39 11.54
C GLN A 122 -0.73 14.92 10.22
N ARG A 123 -0.25 15.85 9.41
CA ARG A 123 0.51 15.54 8.19
C ARG A 123 1.76 14.72 8.51
N ASP A 124 2.22 13.96 7.54
CA ASP A 124 3.39 13.06 7.65
C ASP A 124 3.24 11.99 8.75
N SER A 125 2.01 11.70 9.18
CA SER A 125 1.71 10.63 10.13
C SER A 125 1.19 9.36 9.46
N MET A 126 1.25 8.25 10.19
CA MET A 126 0.58 7.02 9.81
C MET A 126 -0.63 6.79 10.71
N VAL A 127 -1.73 6.38 10.12
CA VAL A 127 -2.94 5.96 10.84
C VAL A 127 -3.12 4.47 10.67
N ILE A 128 -3.15 3.75 11.78
CA ILE A 128 -3.59 2.36 11.85
C ILE A 128 -5.05 2.39 12.30
N PHE A 129 -5.95 2.10 11.37
CA PHE A 129 -7.38 2.08 11.62
C PHE A 129 -7.87 0.63 11.64
N PHE A 130 -8.41 0.21 12.78
CA PHE A 130 -8.92 -1.15 12.96
C PHE A 130 -10.35 -1.14 13.46
N ARG A 131 -11.18 -2.03 12.91
CA ARG A 131 -12.53 -2.29 13.40
C ARG A 131 -12.75 -3.79 13.55
N GLN A 132 -12.97 -4.23 14.80
CA GLN A 132 -13.43 -5.57 15.11
C GLN A 132 -14.88 -5.74 14.66
N ASN A 133 -15.70 -4.75 14.98
CA ASN A 133 -17.09 -4.68 14.54
C ASN A 133 -17.11 -3.89 13.22
N TYR A 134 -17.20 -4.62 12.11
CA TYR A 134 -17.11 -4.01 10.80
C TYR A 134 -18.20 -2.95 10.58
N SER A 135 -17.81 -1.76 10.18
CA SER A 135 -18.70 -0.66 9.81
C SER A 135 -18.27 -0.05 8.49
N HIS A 136 -19.01 -0.32 7.43
CA HIS A 136 -18.79 0.28 6.12
C HIS A 136 -18.79 1.81 6.18
N ALA A 137 -19.69 2.40 6.99
CA ALA A 137 -19.78 3.84 7.16
C ALA A 137 -18.53 4.45 7.80
N ALA A 138 -17.92 3.74 8.78
CA ALA A 138 -16.70 4.21 9.44
C ALA A 138 -15.52 4.25 8.46
N PHE A 139 -15.33 3.21 7.64
CA PHE A 139 -14.31 3.19 6.58
C PHE A 139 -14.55 4.29 5.54
N ASN A 140 -15.78 4.44 5.08
CA ASN A 140 -16.13 5.47 4.09
C ASN A 140 -15.83 6.88 4.61
N THR A 141 -16.23 7.18 5.85
CA THR A 141 -15.96 8.48 6.48
C THR A 141 -14.47 8.75 6.61
N LEU A 142 -13.68 7.73 6.97
CA LEU A 142 -12.23 7.85 7.08
C LEU A 142 -11.60 8.21 5.74
N TYR A 143 -11.89 7.47 4.67
CA TYR A 143 -11.31 7.73 3.35
C TYR A 143 -11.74 9.07 2.75
N GLN A 144 -12.97 9.52 3.02
CA GLN A 144 -13.47 10.81 2.54
C GLN A 144 -12.81 12.01 3.20
N ASN A 145 -12.39 11.86 4.46
CA ASN A 145 -11.81 12.95 5.26
C ASN A 145 -10.27 12.82 5.42
N LEU A 146 -9.64 11.85 4.76
CA LEU A 146 -8.20 11.66 4.85
C LEU A 146 -7.48 12.85 4.21
N ALA A 147 -6.65 13.53 5.00
CA ALA A 147 -5.81 14.61 4.50
C ALA A 147 -4.70 14.08 3.59
N GLU A 148 -4.23 14.94 2.67
CA GLU A 148 -3.00 14.70 1.94
C GLU A 148 -1.84 14.51 2.94
N ASP A 149 -0.85 13.72 2.57
CA ASP A 149 0.33 13.41 3.40
C ASP A 149 0.04 12.61 4.69
N VAL A 150 -1.11 11.95 4.78
CA VAL A 150 -1.40 10.96 5.83
C VAL A 150 -1.38 9.56 5.24
N TYR A 151 -0.53 8.70 5.80
CA TYR A 151 -0.43 7.30 5.41
C TYR A 151 -1.46 6.48 6.20
N LEU A 152 -2.25 5.68 5.52
CA LEU A 152 -3.34 4.93 6.11
C LEU A 152 -3.14 3.43 5.91
N ILE A 153 -3.25 2.68 6.98
CA ILE A 153 -3.42 1.22 6.98
C ILE A 153 -4.76 0.93 7.63
N THR A 154 -5.68 0.37 6.87
CA THR A 154 -6.97 -0.06 7.40
C THR A 154 -6.97 -1.55 7.65
N ALA A 155 -7.67 -1.98 8.67
CA ALA A 155 -7.91 -3.38 8.95
C ALA A 155 -9.31 -3.59 9.52
N GLY A 156 -9.90 -4.73 9.19
CA GLY A 156 -11.22 -5.07 9.68
C GLY A 156 -11.43 -6.58 9.73
N VAL A 157 -12.30 -7.00 10.64
CA VAL A 157 -12.66 -8.42 10.78
C VAL A 157 -14.01 -8.66 10.13
N LEU A 158 -14.03 -9.59 9.20
CA LEU A 158 -15.23 -10.11 8.58
C LEU A 158 -15.36 -11.58 8.96
N HIS A 159 -16.28 -11.87 9.86
CA HIS A 159 -16.43 -13.19 10.45
C HIS A 159 -15.14 -13.70 11.13
N LYS A 160 -14.42 -14.62 10.54
CA LYS A 160 -13.14 -15.17 11.02
C LYS A 160 -11.96 -14.82 10.11
N ILE A 161 -12.15 -13.85 9.24
CA ILE A 161 -11.09 -13.35 8.35
C ILE A 161 -10.76 -11.92 8.75
N LEU A 162 -9.50 -11.69 9.09
CA LEU A 162 -8.93 -10.36 9.19
C LEU A 162 -8.47 -9.92 7.80
N ILE A 163 -8.90 -8.74 7.37
CA ILE A 163 -8.36 -8.05 6.20
C ILE A 163 -7.46 -6.95 6.72
N VAL A 164 -6.22 -6.88 6.23
CA VAL A 164 -5.31 -5.75 6.43
C VAL A 164 -5.02 -5.18 5.06
N ASP A 165 -5.51 -3.98 4.81
CA ASP A 165 -5.45 -3.36 3.49
C ASP A 165 -4.06 -2.83 3.16
N ASN A 166 -3.80 -2.65 1.86
CA ASN A 166 -2.59 -2.02 1.37
C ASN A 166 -2.40 -0.61 1.98
N LEU A 167 -1.16 -0.16 2.04
CA LEU A 167 -0.89 1.23 2.39
C LEU A 167 -1.62 2.15 1.41
N TYR A 168 -2.33 3.13 1.96
CA TYR A 168 -3.06 4.13 1.20
C TYR A 168 -2.68 5.55 1.65
N PHE A 169 -2.69 6.50 0.74
CA PHE A 169 -2.67 7.93 1.02
C PHE A 169 -3.44 8.68 -0.08
N ALA A 170 -4.00 9.81 0.23
CA ALA A 170 -4.77 10.59 -0.72
C ALA A 170 -3.93 10.93 -1.95
N GLY A 171 -4.48 10.76 -3.15
CA GLY A 171 -3.76 10.98 -4.42
C GLY A 171 -2.78 9.88 -4.83
N SER A 172 -2.65 8.79 -4.05
CA SER A 172 -1.74 7.68 -4.39
C SER A 172 -2.15 6.89 -5.64
N GLY A 173 -3.42 6.95 -6.01
CA GLY A 173 -3.99 6.07 -7.03
C GLY A 173 -4.02 4.59 -6.64
N LEU A 174 -3.79 4.26 -5.37
CA LEU A 174 -3.85 2.89 -4.86
C LEU A 174 -5.29 2.47 -4.55
N PRO A 175 -5.61 1.17 -4.60
CA PRO A 175 -6.91 0.66 -4.20
C PRO A 175 -7.24 0.99 -2.74
N THR A 176 -8.52 1.24 -2.47
CA THR A 176 -9.03 1.42 -1.11
C THR A 176 -9.49 0.09 -0.52
N HIS A 177 -9.84 0.10 0.77
CA HIS A 177 -10.50 -1.00 1.45
C HIS A 177 -11.65 -1.61 0.65
N PHE A 178 -12.45 -0.77 -0.01
CA PHE A 178 -13.63 -1.24 -0.74
C PHE A 178 -13.28 -2.09 -1.97
N SER A 179 -12.18 -1.78 -2.66
CA SER A 179 -11.69 -2.62 -3.74
C SER A 179 -11.17 -3.96 -3.22
N ASN A 180 -10.40 -3.96 -2.14
CA ASN A 180 -9.90 -5.19 -1.51
C ASN A 180 -11.05 -6.06 -1.00
N LEU A 181 -12.05 -5.44 -0.37
CA LEU A 181 -13.26 -6.14 0.07
C LEU A 181 -14.01 -6.77 -1.11
N HIS A 182 -14.19 -6.04 -2.21
CA HIS A 182 -14.83 -6.58 -3.41
C HIS A 182 -14.02 -7.72 -4.02
N GLN A 183 -12.70 -7.65 -4.03
CA GLN A 183 -11.83 -8.72 -4.50
C GLN A 183 -11.99 -9.98 -3.66
N LEU A 184 -11.95 -9.84 -2.33
CA LEU A 184 -12.23 -10.94 -1.40
C LEU A 184 -13.62 -11.55 -1.65
N MET A 185 -14.62 -10.71 -1.83
CA MET A 185 -15.99 -11.15 -2.10
C MET A 185 -16.13 -11.87 -3.43
N ALA A 186 -15.43 -11.41 -4.47
CA ALA A 186 -15.39 -12.07 -5.77
C ALA A 186 -14.75 -13.45 -5.67
N TYR A 187 -13.64 -13.57 -4.91
CA TYR A 187 -12.97 -14.83 -4.64
C TYR A 187 -13.91 -15.82 -3.91
N LEU A 188 -14.56 -15.36 -2.85
CA LEU A 188 -15.55 -16.18 -2.11
C LEU A 188 -16.78 -16.56 -2.96
N ASN A 189 -17.00 -15.85 -4.06
CA ASN A 189 -18.13 -16.10 -4.97
C ASN A 189 -17.80 -17.02 -6.16
N SER A 190 -16.50 -17.18 -6.52
CA SER A 190 -16.17 -17.70 -7.84
C SER A 190 -16.24 -19.22 -8.01
N ASP A 191 -15.98 -20.04 -6.98
CA ASP A 191 -15.76 -21.47 -7.22
C ASP A 191 -16.22 -22.45 -6.14
N ILE A 192 -17.18 -22.07 -5.30
CA ILE A 192 -17.65 -22.98 -4.27
C ILE A 192 -18.83 -23.76 -4.82
N PRO A 193 -18.67 -25.10 -5.03
CA PRO A 193 -19.80 -25.93 -5.35
C PRO A 193 -20.87 -25.77 -4.28
N ALA A 194 -22.07 -25.40 -4.70
CA ALA A 194 -23.22 -25.13 -3.82
C ALA A 194 -23.53 -26.26 -2.80
N THR A 195 -22.92 -27.40 -2.98
CA THR A 195 -23.13 -28.60 -2.18
C THR A 195 -22.25 -28.74 -0.94
N LYS A 196 -21.16 -27.96 -0.81
CA LYS A 196 -20.17 -28.22 0.27
C LYS A 196 -20.12 -27.18 1.40
N ASN A 197 -20.63 -25.95 1.22
CA ASN A 197 -20.55 -24.92 2.25
C ASN A 197 -21.78 -24.01 2.25
N ASN A 198 -22.86 -24.46 2.86
CA ASN A 198 -24.06 -23.65 3.12
C ASN A 198 -23.77 -22.32 3.82
N TRP A 199 -22.69 -22.23 4.52
CA TRP A 199 -22.14 -21.14 5.28
C TRP A 199 -21.68 -19.96 4.42
N LEU A 200 -20.86 -20.23 3.40
CA LEU A 200 -20.41 -19.20 2.45
C LEU A 200 -21.58 -18.67 1.61
N LEU A 201 -22.52 -19.54 1.24
CA LEU A 201 -23.76 -19.13 0.57
C LEU A 201 -24.62 -18.24 1.46
N PHE A 202 -24.71 -18.54 2.75
CA PHE A 202 -25.42 -17.72 3.73
C PHE A 202 -24.76 -16.34 3.88
N TYR A 203 -23.43 -16.27 4.02
CA TYR A 203 -22.69 -15.00 4.06
C TYR A 203 -22.84 -14.20 2.77
N ARG A 204 -22.75 -14.87 1.63
CA ARG A 204 -23.01 -14.23 0.33
C ARG A 204 -24.39 -13.57 0.27
N GLN A 205 -25.39 -14.21 0.82
CA GLN A 205 -26.75 -13.67 0.87
C GLN A 205 -26.85 -12.47 1.84
N LEU A 206 -26.20 -12.55 3.00
CA LEU A 206 -26.16 -11.45 3.97
C LEU A 206 -25.47 -10.22 3.38
N ILE A 207 -24.31 -10.41 2.76
CA ILE A 207 -23.53 -9.32 2.16
C ILE A 207 -24.28 -8.64 1.01
N LYS A 208 -24.99 -9.42 0.17
CA LYS A 208 -25.82 -8.84 -0.89
C LYS A 208 -26.93 -7.95 -0.35
N ASN A 209 -27.43 -8.23 0.83
CA ASN A 209 -28.57 -7.53 1.40
C ASN A 209 -28.17 -6.40 2.36
N SER A 210 -27.02 -6.46 3.00
CA SER A 210 -26.53 -5.40 3.89
C SER A 210 -25.12 -5.68 4.36
N LEU A 211 -24.16 -4.86 3.93
CA LEU A 211 -22.78 -4.88 4.43
C LEU A 211 -22.69 -4.49 5.91
N ASP A 212 -23.68 -3.78 6.44
CA ASP A 212 -23.68 -3.27 7.82
C ASP A 212 -24.27 -4.26 8.85
N LYS A 213 -24.71 -5.44 8.42
CA LYS A 213 -25.36 -6.43 9.31
C LYS A 213 -24.59 -7.75 9.42
N PHE A 214 -23.26 -7.65 9.53
CA PHE A 214 -22.51 -8.83 9.93
C PHE A 214 -22.75 -9.11 11.41
N PRO A 215 -22.97 -10.36 11.79
CA PRO A 215 -22.94 -10.73 13.20
C PRO A 215 -21.54 -10.47 13.74
N ASP A 216 -21.47 -9.84 14.90
CA ASP A 216 -20.20 -9.56 15.58
C ASP A 216 -19.42 -10.87 15.75
N PRO A 217 -18.17 -10.93 15.32
CA PRO A 217 -17.39 -12.13 15.46
C PRO A 217 -17.03 -12.35 16.93
N GLU A 218 -17.36 -13.51 17.47
CA GLU A 218 -16.79 -13.93 18.75
C GLU A 218 -15.29 -14.19 18.58
N ILE A 219 -14.47 -13.27 19.06
CA ILE A 219 -13.02 -13.30 18.96
C ILE A 219 -12.44 -13.48 20.37
N ASN A 220 -11.69 -14.55 20.55
CA ASN A 220 -10.98 -14.80 21.80
C ASN A 220 -9.67 -14.02 21.91
N SER A 221 -9.05 -14.06 23.10
CA SER A 221 -7.81 -13.30 23.36
C SER A 221 -6.63 -13.72 22.47
N CYS A 222 -6.52 -15.01 22.10
CA CYS A 222 -5.46 -15.47 21.19
C CYS A 222 -5.66 -14.91 19.77
N GLN A 223 -6.90 -14.87 19.32
CA GLN A 223 -7.23 -14.27 18.02
C GLN A 223 -6.98 -12.76 18.01
N ARG A 224 -7.29 -12.04 19.11
CA ARG A 224 -6.94 -10.61 19.26
C ARG A 224 -5.45 -10.37 19.24
N ALA A 225 -4.67 -11.18 19.94
CA ALA A 225 -3.22 -11.10 19.91
C ALA A 225 -2.67 -11.36 18.50
N TYR A 226 -3.25 -12.31 17.79
CA TYR A 226 -2.88 -12.59 16.41
C TYR A 226 -3.26 -11.46 15.45
N ILE A 227 -4.42 -10.84 15.62
CA ILE A 227 -4.82 -9.64 14.86
C ILE A 227 -3.80 -8.52 15.08
N ALA A 228 -3.46 -8.22 16.33
CA ALA A 228 -2.46 -7.21 16.65
C ALA A 228 -1.09 -7.52 16.01
N TYR A 229 -0.66 -8.78 16.07
CA TYR A 229 0.55 -9.24 15.39
C TYR A 229 0.51 -9.02 13.86
N CYS A 230 -0.60 -9.38 13.21
CA CYS A 230 -0.75 -9.20 11.77
C CYS A 230 -0.68 -7.72 11.37
N ILE A 231 -1.40 -6.86 12.10
CA ILE A 231 -1.41 -5.41 11.85
C ILE A 231 -0.02 -4.82 12.09
N TYR A 232 0.62 -5.15 13.21
CA TYR A 232 1.98 -4.71 13.51
C TYR A 232 2.97 -5.13 12.43
N ARG A 233 2.97 -6.42 12.07
CA ARG A 233 3.89 -6.96 11.06
C ARG A 233 3.66 -6.32 9.70
N PHE A 234 2.41 -6.07 9.33
CA PHE A 234 2.08 -5.36 8.09
C PHE A 234 2.55 -3.92 8.14
N ALA A 235 2.23 -3.17 9.19
CA ALA A 235 2.64 -1.79 9.37
C ALA A 235 4.17 -1.63 9.39
N SER A 236 4.89 -2.56 10.02
CA SER A 236 6.35 -2.55 10.11
C SER A 236 7.04 -2.60 8.75
N GLN A 237 6.40 -3.15 7.72
CA GLN A 237 6.94 -3.14 6.36
C GLN A 237 7.05 -1.71 5.82
N TYR A 238 6.14 -0.83 6.23
CA TYR A 238 6.09 0.56 5.75
C TYR A 238 6.78 1.54 6.68
N THR A 239 6.81 1.29 7.96
CA THR A 239 7.55 2.10 8.93
C THR A 239 9.07 1.97 8.76
N ASN A 240 9.54 0.86 8.19
CA ASN A 240 10.94 0.60 7.86
C ASN A 240 11.30 0.88 6.40
N LEU A 241 10.42 1.51 5.63
CA LEU A 241 10.62 1.81 4.20
C LEU A 241 11.86 2.62 3.89
N TRP A 242 12.40 3.38 4.85
CA TRP A 242 13.64 4.15 4.65
C TRP A 242 14.91 3.31 4.64
N ASN A 243 14.86 2.08 5.16
CA ASN A 243 16.03 1.22 5.27
C ASN A 243 16.18 0.26 4.10
N SER A 244 15.12 0.08 3.31
CA SER A 244 15.12 -0.84 2.18
C SER A 244 14.08 -0.42 1.16
N PRO A 245 14.43 -0.35 -0.14
CA PRO A 245 13.44 -0.10 -1.17
C PRO A 245 12.40 -1.22 -1.12
N THR A 246 11.16 -0.83 -0.90
CA THR A 246 10.05 -1.78 -0.96
C THR A 246 9.60 -1.87 -2.41
N PRO A 247 9.65 -3.03 -3.04
CA PRO A 247 9.11 -3.22 -4.37
C PRO A 247 7.64 -2.78 -4.45
N LEU A 248 7.24 -2.21 -5.57
CA LEU A 248 5.86 -1.72 -5.77
C LEU A 248 4.81 -2.82 -5.59
N ASP A 249 5.14 -4.06 -5.92
CA ASP A 249 4.30 -5.23 -5.68
C ASP A 249 4.05 -5.50 -4.18
N GLN A 250 4.98 -5.12 -3.30
CA GLN A 250 4.79 -5.22 -1.86
C GLN A 250 3.94 -4.07 -1.29
N ILE A 251 4.04 -2.88 -1.87
CA ILE A 251 3.21 -1.73 -1.46
C ILE A 251 1.75 -1.94 -1.86
N ASN A 252 1.52 -2.59 -2.99
CA ASN A 252 0.19 -2.82 -3.54
C ASN A 252 -0.36 -4.21 -3.17
N CYS A 253 -0.09 -4.67 -1.97
CA CYS A 253 -0.62 -5.91 -1.44
C CYS A 253 -1.51 -5.67 -0.24
N PHE A 254 -2.55 -6.49 -0.09
CA PHE A 254 -3.32 -6.60 1.13
C PHE A 254 -3.20 -8.01 1.70
N TRP A 255 -3.45 -8.15 2.98
CA TRP A 255 -3.38 -9.43 3.66
C TRP A 255 -4.76 -9.92 4.08
N GLN A 256 -4.95 -11.21 3.92
CA GLN A 256 -6.05 -11.96 4.51
C GLN A 256 -5.48 -12.90 5.56
N ALA A 257 -5.96 -12.81 6.79
CA ALA A 257 -5.54 -13.71 7.85
C ALA A 257 -6.75 -14.49 8.38
N ASP A 258 -6.67 -15.80 8.34
CA ASP A 258 -7.68 -16.69 8.90
C ASP A 258 -7.46 -16.81 10.42
N LEU A 259 -8.43 -16.34 11.19
CA LEU A 259 -8.40 -16.34 12.66
C LEU A 259 -8.66 -17.72 13.29
N THR A 260 -8.97 -18.73 12.49
CA THR A 260 -9.16 -20.11 12.94
C THR A 260 -7.88 -20.92 12.76
N SER A 261 -7.25 -20.83 11.60
CA SER A 261 -6.03 -21.56 11.27
C SER A 261 -4.74 -20.78 11.58
N PHE A 262 -4.85 -19.47 11.88
CA PHE A 262 -3.72 -18.59 12.11
C PHE A 262 -2.75 -18.52 10.91
N THR A 263 -3.31 -18.48 9.71
CA THR A 263 -2.55 -18.38 8.47
C THR A 263 -2.77 -17.02 7.81
N ILE A 264 -1.72 -16.51 7.13
CA ILE A 264 -1.75 -15.25 6.39
C ILE A 264 -1.58 -15.57 4.90
N GLN A 265 -2.40 -14.94 4.08
CA GLN A 265 -2.26 -14.91 2.63
C GLN A 265 -2.08 -13.45 2.20
N SER A 266 -1.14 -13.23 1.29
CA SER A 266 -0.90 -11.90 0.71
C SER A 266 -1.38 -11.92 -0.73
N GLU A 267 -2.16 -10.92 -1.11
CA GLU A 267 -2.70 -10.77 -2.44
C GLU A 267 -2.42 -9.37 -3.00
N ALA A 268 -2.27 -9.26 -4.31
CA ALA A 268 -2.16 -7.97 -4.96
C ALA A 268 -3.46 -7.19 -4.83
N ALA A 269 -3.38 -5.95 -4.39
CA ALA A 269 -4.53 -5.06 -4.33
C ALA A 269 -4.84 -4.53 -5.73
N LEU A 270 -6.06 -4.74 -6.21
CA LEU A 270 -6.52 -4.33 -7.52
C LEU A 270 -7.75 -3.43 -7.39
N HIS A 271 -7.85 -2.41 -8.23
CA HIS A 271 -9.06 -1.60 -8.29
C HIS A 271 -10.26 -2.44 -8.72
N SER A 272 -11.32 -2.37 -7.94
CA SER A 272 -12.59 -2.99 -8.31
C SER A 272 -13.41 -2.02 -9.16
N PRO A 273 -13.87 -2.43 -10.34
CA PRO A 273 -14.78 -1.61 -11.15
C PRO A 273 -16.15 -1.39 -10.48
N PHE A 274 -16.43 -2.12 -9.42
CA PHE A 274 -17.67 -1.99 -8.63
C PHE A 274 -17.50 -1.15 -7.37
N SER A 275 -16.30 -0.67 -7.08
CA SER A 275 -16.06 0.25 -5.97
C SER A 275 -16.38 1.69 -6.40
N GLU A 276 -17.59 2.15 -6.08
CA GLU A 276 -17.99 3.54 -6.34
C GLU A 276 -17.05 4.55 -5.69
N HIS A 277 -16.45 4.18 -4.55
CA HIS A 277 -15.52 5.03 -3.83
C HIS A 277 -14.24 5.25 -4.63
N ASP A 278 -13.59 4.18 -5.10
CA ASP A 278 -12.39 4.25 -5.92
C ASP A 278 -12.64 4.99 -7.24
N MET A 279 -13.81 4.77 -7.85
CA MET A 279 -14.21 5.49 -9.05
C MET A 279 -14.35 7.01 -8.81
N LYS A 280 -14.95 7.41 -7.69
CA LYS A 280 -15.12 8.84 -7.36
C LYS A 280 -13.80 9.53 -7.07
N LEU A 281 -12.85 8.86 -6.40
CA LEU A 281 -11.50 9.38 -6.16
C LEU A 281 -10.75 9.58 -7.49
N ASN A 282 -10.79 8.60 -8.38
CA ASN A 282 -10.14 8.69 -9.68
C ASN A 282 -10.73 9.79 -10.56
N LEU A 283 -12.04 10.01 -10.52
CA LEU A 283 -12.70 11.10 -11.26
C LEU A 283 -12.35 12.50 -10.75
N LYS A 284 -12.07 12.67 -9.45
CA LYS A 284 -11.55 13.95 -8.93
C LYS A 284 -10.18 14.27 -9.52
N ASN A 285 -9.29 13.29 -9.57
CA ASN A 285 -7.94 13.47 -10.12
C ASN A 285 -7.96 13.80 -11.63
N VAL A 286 -8.90 13.23 -12.39
CA VAL A 286 -9.05 13.55 -13.83
C VAL A 286 -9.55 14.99 -14.05
N LYS A 287 -10.46 15.48 -13.22
CA LYS A 287 -10.97 16.85 -13.33
C LYS A 287 -9.94 17.93 -12.98
N GLU A 288 -9.01 17.63 -12.07
CA GLU A 288 -7.91 18.55 -11.74
C GLU A 288 -6.86 18.62 -12.86
N LEU A 289 -6.65 17.53 -13.60
CA LEU A 289 -5.74 17.50 -14.77
C LEU A 289 -6.32 18.25 -15.99
N GLU A 290 -7.63 18.32 -16.15
CA GLU A 290 -8.28 19.10 -17.22
C GLU A 290 -8.32 20.62 -16.92
N ALA A 291 -8.00 21.04 -15.71
CA ALA A 291 -8.01 22.43 -15.27
C ALA A 291 -6.61 23.11 -15.34
N VAL A 292 -5.57 22.36 -15.74
CA VAL A 292 -4.20 22.84 -15.98
C VAL A 292 -3.95 22.98 -17.50
#